data_97be09fd44188c5c66b077756f51b113
#
_entry.id   97be09fd44188c5c66b077756f51b113
#
_cell.length_a   1.000
_cell.length_b   1.000
_cell.length_c   1.000
_cell.angle_alpha   90.00
_cell.angle_beta   90.00
_cell.angle_gamma   90.00
#
_symmetry.space_group_name_H-M   'P 1'
#
loop_
_entity.id
_entity.type
_entity.pdbx_description
1 polymer ?
#
loop_
_entity_poly.entity_id
_entity_poly.type
_entity_poly.pdbx_seq_one_letter_code
_entity_poly.pdbx_strand_id
1 'polypeptide(L)'
;LEHLLQTSVESVIQLPSAVDTARVLELMARKQDISPSQLAERWNGEVALTTRLLDVANSASFQKTGEPVRSLRDGIATMGVDMALRHAMAMSLDIGGQLRDPRLAKKATAFLETAEKVAQEAARIALRIGVDQSAVHTAALLSRVGELAVLKVMQQCLDRKGVVSDEQIEDGLKAWAQNYGNRLKVQWHLPLQLRE
;
A
#
# COMPACT_ATOMS: atom_id res chain seq x y z
N LEU A 1 -12.52 9.48 -21.15
CA LEU A 1 -12.17 9.11 -19.78
C LEU A 1 -13.30 8.30 -19.13
N GLU A 2 -14.53 8.79 -19.09
CA GLU A 2 -15.69 8.17 -18.42
C GLU A 2 -15.89 6.70 -18.85
N HIS A 3 -15.92 6.43 -20.14
CA HIS A 3 -16.03 5.08 -20.66
C HIS A 3 -14.86 4.18 -20.21
N LEU A 4 -13.64 4.71 -20.14
CA LEU A 4 -12.47 3.95 -19.68
C LEU A 4 -12.58 3.63 -18.17
N LEU A 5 -13.05 4.57 -17.36
CA LEU A 5 -13.30 4.36 -15.94
C LEU A 5 -14.37 3.28 -15.73
N GLN A 6 -15.49 3.37 -16.46
CA GLN A 6 -16.58 2.41 -16.37
C GLN A 6 -16.13 0.99 -16.76
N THR A 7 -15.40 0.82 -17.86
CA THR A 7 -14.96 -0.51 -18.33
C THR A 7 -13.82 -1.08 -17.50
N SER A 8 -12.91 -0.24 -17.01
CA SER A 8 -11.76 -0.71 -16.23
C SER A 8 -12.13 -1.21 -14.84
N VAL A 9 -13.21 -0.71 -14.23
CA VAL A 9 -13.65 -1.18 -12.91
C VAL A 9 -14.13 -2.64 -12.94
N GLU A 10 -14.57 -3.13 -14.09
CA GLU A 10 -15.03 -4.51 -14.28
C GLU A 10 -13.88 -5.49 -14.52
N SER A 11 -12.70 -4.99 -14.86
CA SER A 11 -11.50 -5.80 -15.10
C SER A 11 -10.70 -6.07 -13.83
N VAL A 12 -9.69 -6.95 -13.92
CA VAL A 12 -8.70 -7.13 -12.86
C VAL A 12 -7.85 -5.85 -12.75
N ILE A 13 -7.84 -5.26 -11.57
CA ILE A 13 -7.12 -4.01 -11.30
C ILE A 13 -5.76 -4.35 -10.70
N GLN A 14 -4.68 -3.82 -11.28
CA GLN A 14 -3.33 -3.89 -10.74
C GLN A 14 -2.79 -2.49 -10.50
N LEU A 15 -2.24 -2.26 -9.31
CA LEU A 15 -1.55 -1.03 -9.00
C LEU A 15 -0.09 -1.12 -9.46
N PRO A 16 0.45 -0.10 -10.15
CA PRO A 16 1.83 -0.10 -10.62
C PRO A 16 2.79 0.25 -9.47
N SER A 17 3.01 -0.68 -8.57
CA SER A 17 3.91 -0.52 -7.42
C SER A 17 5.05 -1.56 -7.46
N ALA A 18 6.12 -1.30 -6.72
CA ALA A 18 7.27 -2.20 -6.61
C ALA A 18 6.96 -3.49 -5.84
N VAL A 19 5.88 -3.49 -5.03
CA VAL A 19 5.47 -4.62 -4.19
C VAL A 19 4.02 -4.99 -4.52
N ASP A 20 3.75 -6.28 -4.70
CA ASP A 20 2.42 -6.79 -5.00
C ASP A 20 1.54 -6.81 -3.73
N THR A 21 0.47 -6.02 -3.75
CA THR A 21 -0.46 -5.88 -2.61
C THR A 21 -1.10 -7.21 -2.21
N ALA A 22 -1.52 -8.04 -3.18
CA ALA A 22 -2.17 -9.32 -2.90
C ALA A 22 -1.22 -10.27 -2.15
N ARG A 23 0.06 -10.31 -2.52
CA ARG A 23 1.09 -11.11 -1.83
C ARG A 23 1.34 -10.63 -0.40
N VAL A 24 1.37 -9.32 -0.17
CA VAL A 24 1.51 -8.79 1.19
C VAL A 24 0.32 -9.19 2.05
N LEU A 25 -0.90 -9.10 1.51
CA LEU A 25 -2.12 -9.51 2.22
C LEU A 25 -2.13 -11.00 2.57
N GLU A 26 -1.67 -11.87 1.66
CA GLU A 26 -1.49 -13.30 1.96
C GLU A 26 -0.52 -13.53 3.12
N LEU A 27 0.62 -12.84 3.13
CA LEU A 27 1.60 -12.94 4.20
C LEU A 27 1.05 -12.41 5.53
N MET A 28 0.29 -11.32 5.51
CA MET A 28 -0.38 -10.79 6.70
C MET A 28 -1.39 -11.76 7.30
N ALA A 29 -2.15 -12.47 6.48
CA ALA A 29 -3.09 -13.50 6.94
C ALA A 29 -2.37 -14.67 7.64
N ARG A 30 -1.09 -14.88 7.37
CA ARG A 30 -0.24 -15.96 7.92
C ARG A 30 0.87 -15.48 8.84
N LYS A 31 0.83 -14.22 9.28
CA LYS A 31 1.92 -13.58 10.04
C LYS A 31 2.32 -14.32 11.33
N GLN A 32 1.42 -15.06 11.94
CA GLN A 32 1.69 -15.85 13.15
C GLN A 32 2.60 -17.06 12.87
N ASP A 33 2.60 -17.56 11.64
CA ASP A 33 3.30 -18.77 11.22
C ASP A 33 4.58 -18.48 10.42
N ILE A 34 4.95 -17.19 10.27
CA ILE A 34 6.10 -16.78 9.46
C ILE A 34 7.21 -16.22 10.36
N SER A 35 8.39 -16.85 10.28
CA SER A 35 9.60 -16.34 10.93
C SER A 35 10.26 -15.20 10.12
N PRO A 36 11.11 -14.37 10.75
CA PRO A 36 11.91 -13.37 10.04
C PRO A 36 12.73 -13.95 8.88
N SER A 37 13.29 -15.14 9.07
CA SER A 37 14.06 -15.83 8.02
C SER A 37 13.21 -16.20 6.82
N GLN A 38 12.05 -16.80 7.06
CA GLN A 38 11.11 -17.17 5.99
C GLN A 38 10.59 -15.96 5.23
N LEU A 39 10.32 -14.85 5.93
CA LEU A 39 9.89 -13.62 5.29
C LEU A 39 11.01 -12.99 4.44
N ALA A 40 12.25 -13.02 4.95
CA ALA A 40 13.41 -12.54 4.20
C ALA A 40 13.66 -13.36 2.92
N GLU A 41 13.49 -14.69 2.98
CA GLU A 41 13.59 -15.56 1.80
C GLU A 41 12.53 -15.22 0.74
N ARG A 42 11.30 -14.96 1.15
CA ARG A 42 10.21 -14.59 0.24
C ARG A 42 10.44 -13.26 -0.47
N TRP A 43 11.11 -12.33 0.20
CA TRP A 43 11.44 -11.00 -0.33
C TRP A 43 12.86 -10.91 -0.90
N ASN A 44 13.54 -12.05 -1.00
CA ASN A 44 14.85 -12.11 -1.63
C ASN A 44 14.75 -11.67 -3.10
N GLY A 45 15.52 -10.65 -3.47
CA GLY A 45 15.45 -10.04 -4.80
C GLY A 45 14.56 -8.80 -4.92
N GLU A 46 13.71 -8.51 -3.94
CA GLU A 46 12.90 -7.28 -3.87
C GLU A 46 13.76 -6.10 -3.37
N VAL A 47 14.58 -5.55 -4.26
CA VAL A 47 15.61 -4.55 -3.89
C VAL A 47 15.02 -3.33 -3.19
N ALA A 48 13.94 -2.76 -3.74
CA ALA A 48 13.31 -1.56 -3.17
C ALA A 48 12.77 -1.82 -1.75
N LEU A 49 12.13 -2.96 -1.53
CA LEU A 49 11.61 -3.37 -0.24
C LEU A 49 12.75 -3.64 0.76
N THR A 50 13.78 -4.35 0.34
CA THR A 50 14.97 -4.62 1.16
C THR A 50 15.61 -3.31 1.63
N THR A 51 15.85 -2.38 0.71
CA THR A 51 16.43 -1.07 1.04
C THR A 51 15.56 -0.34 2.06
N ARG A 52 14.26 -0.26 1.84
CA ARG A 52 13.33 0.41 2.75
C ARG A 52 13.32 -0.20 4.14
N LEU A 53 13.29 -1.52 4.24
CA LEU A 53 13.26 -2.22 5.53
C LEU A 53 14.59 -2.07 6.28
N LEU A 54 15.72 -2.06 5.59
CA LEU A 54 17.03 -1.79 6.20
C LEU A 54 17.12 -0.34 6.69
N ASP A 55 16.64 0.64 5.94
CA ASP A 55 16.59 2.04 6.37
C ASP A 55 15.75 2.20 7.64
N VAL A 56 14.58 1.56 7.70
CA VAL A 56 13.73 1.59 8.89
C VAL A 56 14.41 0.90 10.08
N ALA A 57 14.98 -0.29 9.90
CA ALA A 57 15.67 -1.03 10.95
C ALA A 57 16.90 -0.25 11.51
N ASN A 58 17.55 0.52 10.65
CA ASN A 58 18.70 1.38 11.03
C ASN A 58 18.29 2.76 11.54
N SER A 59 17.01 3.08 11.59
CA SER A 59 16.53 4.34 12.16
C SER A 59 16.71 4.38 13.69
N ALA A 60 16.76 5.58 14.25
CA ALA A 60 16.92 5.79 15.69
C ALA A 60 15.84 5.08 16.54
N SER A 61 14.67 4.83 15.97
CA SER A 61 13.56 4.16 16.66
C SER A 61 13.83 2.68 16.94
N PHE A 62 14.67 2.03 16.12
CA PHE A 62 14.96 0.60 16.21
C PHE A 62 16.40 0.28 16.63
N GLN A 63 17.34 1.17 16.41
CA GLN A 63 18.73 0.96 16.80
C GLN A 63 18.93 1.07 18.31
N LYS A 64 19.14 -0.06 18.97
CA LYS A 64 19.46 -0.14 20.40
C LYS A 64 20.96 -0.35 20.68
N THR A 65 21.70 -0.91 19.74
CA THR A 65 23.09 -1.35 19.93
C THR A 65 24.14 -0.49 19.22
N GLY A 66 23.73 0.46 18.38
CA GLY A 66 24.64 1.30 17.60
C GLY A 66 25.31 0.61 16.40
N GLU A 67 25.15 -0.70 16.22
CA GLU A 67 25.65 -1.43 15.05
C GLU A 67 24.61 -1.47 13.93
N PRO A 68 24.98 -1.09 12.68
CA PRO A 68 24.04 -1.10 11.57
C PRO A 68 23.61 -2.52 11.21
N VAL A 69 22.31 -2.70 11.02
CA VAL A 69 21.73 -3.92 10.46
C VAL A 69 22.06 -3.99 8.98
N ARG A 70 22.60 -5.11 8.50
CA ARG A 70 23.12 -5.29 7.14
C ARG A 70 22.38 -6.34 6.32
N SER A 71 21.58 -7.18 6.95
CA SER A 71 20.79 -8.20 6.26
C SER A 71 19.30 -7.96 6.40
N LEU A 72 18.53 -8.33 5.38
CA LEU A 72 17.06 -8.24 5.43
C LEU A 72 16.49 -9.05 6.58
N ARG A 73 17.03 -10.26 6.83
CA ARG A 73 16.64 -11.12 7.95
C ARG A 73 16.79 -10.41 9.30
N ASP A 74 17.96 -9.81 9.53
CA ASP A 74 18.24 -9.12 10.79
C ASP A 74 17.43 -7.85 10.93
N GLY A 75 17.16 -7.16 9.81
CA GLY A 75 16.24 -6.01 9.75
C GLY A 75 14.83 -6.40 10.18
N ILE A 76 14.29 -7.48 9.63
CA ILE A 76 12.97 -8.00 10.01
C ILE A 76 12.97 -8.48 11.46
N ALA A 77 14.03 -9.15 11.92
CA ALA A 77 14.14 -9.58 13.31
C ALA A 77 14.17 -8.40 14.29
N THR A 78 14.81 -7.30 13.90
CA THR A 78 14.91 -6.06 14.71
C THR A 78 13.56 -5.36 14.86
N MET A 79 12.80 -5.20 13.76
CA MET A 79 11.51 -4.50 13.79
C MET A 79 10.32 -5.42 14.08
N GLY A 80 10.45 -6.72 13.88
CA GLY A 80 9.38 -7.71 13.95
C GLY A 80 8.66 -7.90 12.60
N VAL A 81 8.14 -9.12 12.40
CA VAL A 81 7.41 -9.51 11.18
C VAL A 81 6.21 -8.59 10.93
N ASP A 82 5.47 -8.26 11.97
CA ASP A 82 4.28 -7.40 11.89
C ASP A 82 4.60 -6.00 11.33
N MET A 83 5.64 -5.37 11.84
CA MET A 83 6.08 -4.05 11.37
C MET A 83 6.65 -4.11 9.95
N ALA A 84 7.41 -5.16 9.61
CA ALA A 84 7.91 -5.36 8.26
C ALA A 84 6.77 -5.51 7.24
N LEU A 85 5.72 -6.24 7.58
CA LEU A 85 4.52 -6.39 6.73
C LEU A 85 3.76 -5.05 6.58
N ARG A 86 3.68 -4.23 7.62
CA ARG A 86 3.07 -2.89 7.52
C ARG A 86 3.83 -1.99 6.55
N HIS A 87 5.16 -1.98 6.59
CA HIS A 87 5.97 -1.24 5.64
C HIS A 87 5.83 -1.76 4.21
N ALA A 88 5.81 -3.08 4.03
CA ALA A 88 5.56 -3.69 2.72
C ALA A 88 4.16 -3.33 2.18
N MET A 89 3.15 -3.27 3.05
CA MET A 89 1.80 -2.86 2.67
C MET A 89 1.76 -1.41 2.20
N ALA A 90 2.38 -0.49 2.93
CA ALA A 90 2.47 0.90 2.51
C ALA A 90 3.18 1.04 1.15
N MET A 91 4.30 0.32 0.95
CA MET A 91 5.02 0.31 -0.33
C MET A 91 4.19 -0.26 -1.48
N SER A 92 3.34 -1.24 -1.22
CA SER A 92 2.46 -1.83 -2.24
C SER A 92 1.42 -0.84 -2.79
N LEU A 93 1.15 0.24 -2.06
CA LEU A 93 0.23 1.31 -2.44
C LEU A 93 0.96 2.56 -2.98
N ASP A 94 2.29 2.59 -2.94
CA ASP A 94 3.09 3.71 -3.44
C ASP A 94 3.22 3.65 -4.96
N ILE A 95 2.24 4.22 -5.64
CA ILE A 95 2.20 4.30 -7.11
C ILE A 95 2.66 5.66 -7.66
N GLY A 96 2.93 6.63 -6.80
CA GLY A 96 3.23 8.00 -7.20
C GLY A 96 4.38 8.10 -8.18
N GLY A 97 5.47 7.36 -7.93
CA GLY A 97 6.64 7.33 -8.80
C GLY A 97 6.43 6.62 -10.16
N GLN A 98 5.32 5.92 -10.34
CA GLN A 98 4.96 5.21 -11.57
C GLN A 98 3.99 6.00 -12.45
N LEU A 99 3.44 7.10 -11.96
CA LEU A 99 2.58 7.98 -12.71
C LEU A 99 3.40 9.06 -13.40
N ARG A 100 3.19 9.26 -14.70
CA ARG A 100 3.96 10.21 -15.53
C ARG A 100 3.42 11.62 -15.44
N ASP A 101 2.10 11.78 -15.31
CA ASP A 101 1.48 13.10 -15.15
C ASP A 101 1.74 13.61 -13.72
N PRO A 102 2.41 14.76 -13.55
CA PRO A 102 2.78 15.26 -12.23
C PRO A 102 1.59 15.59 -11.34
N ARG A 103 0.43 15.92 -11.89
CA ARG A 103 -0.79 16.19 -11.14
C ARG A 103 -1.32 14.91 -10.48
N LEU A 104 -1.32 13.81 -11.25
CA LEU A 104 -1.74 12.50 -10.77
C LEU A 104 -0.73 11.94 -9.75
N ALA A 105 0.55 12.04 -10.03
CA ALA A 105 1.62 11.62 -9.12
C ALA A 105 1.54 12.34 -7.77
N LYS A 106 1.37 13.66 -7.78
CA LYS A 106 1.23 14.47 -6.57
C LYS A 106 0.00 14.06 -5.74
N LYS A 107 -1.13 13.80 -6.40
CA LYS A 107 -2.35 13.33 -5.71
C LYS A 107 -2.16 11.93 -5.11
N ALA A 108 -1.56 11.00 -5.84
CA ALA A 108 -1.29 9.65 -5.34
C ALA A 108 -0.40 9.70 -4.09
N THR A 109 0.67 10.47 -4.11
CA THR A 109 1.54 10.66 -2.95
C THR A 109 0.77 11.27 -1.77
N ALA A 110 -0.04 12.30 -1.98
CA ALA A 110 -0.82 12.93 -0.93
C ALA A 110 -1.87 11.98 -0.32
N PHE A 111 -2.53 11.16 -1.13
CA PHE A 111 -3.47 10.16 -0.63
C PHE A 111 -2.78 9.10 0.24
N LEU A 112 -1.62 8.60 -0.20
CA LEU A 112 -0.86 7.62 0.56
C LEU A 112 -0.33 8.22 1.88
N GLU A 113 0.26 9.40 1.86
CA GLU A 113 0.75 10.08 3.07
C GLU A 113 -0.38 10.30 4.10
N THR A 114 -1.56 10.69 3.62
CA THR A 114 -2.73 10.84 4.49
C THR A 114 -3.16 9.49 5.07
N ALA A 115 -3.24 8.46 4.24
CA ALA A 115 -3.60 7.12 4.68
C ALA A 115 -2.60 6.55 5.69
N GLU A 116 -1.29 6.75 5.48
CA GLU A 116 -0.24 6.32 6.42
C GLU A 116 -0.36 7.01 7.77
N LYS A 117 -0.60 8.32 7.81
CA LYS A 117 -0.80 9.06 9.07
C LYS A 117 -2.01 8.52 9.85
N VAL A 118 -3.13 8.32 9.15
CA VAL A 118 -4.35 7.75 9.75
C VAL A 118 -4.09 6.32 10.24
N ALA A 119 -3.38 5.51 9.44
CA ALA A 119 -3.07 4.12 9.76
C ALA A 119 -2.17 4.01 11.01
N GLN A 120 -1.18 4.88 11.15
CA GLN A 120 -0.30 4.92 12.32
C GLN A 120 -1.09 5.27 13.59
N GLU A 121 -1.93 6.30 13.55
CA GLU A 121 -2.74 6.69 14.71
C GLU A 121 -3.79 5.62 15.05
N ALA A 122 -4.45 5.04 14.06
CA ALA A 122 -5.40 3.94 14.25
C ALA A 122 -4.73 2.71 14.90
N ALA A 123 -3.53 2.34 14.44
CA ALA A 123 -2.76 1.25 15.05
C ALA A 123 -2.36 1.54 16.52
N ARG A 124 -2.04 2.80 16.85
CA ARG A 124 -1.76 3.20 18.24
C ARG A 124 -2.98 3.08 19.15
N ILE A 125 -4.16 3.44 18.64
CA ILE A 125 -5.42 3.25 19.36
C ILE A 125 -5.71 1.77 19.53
N ALA A 126 -5.58 0.97 18.46
CA ALA A 126 -5.78 -0.48 18.47
C ALA A 126 -4.95 -1.17 19.56
N LEU A 127 -3.68 -0.77 19.72
CA LEU A 127 -2.82 -1.26 20.80
C LEU A 127 -3.42 -1.03 22.19
N ARG A 128 -4.00 0.15 22.43
CA ARG A 128 -4.55 0.52 23.74
C ARG A 128 -5.83 -0.25 24.08
N ILE A 129 -6.59 -0.64 23.09
CA ILE A 129 -7.86 -1.37 23.27
C ILE A 129 -7.74 -2.87 23.03
N GLY A 130 -6.52 -3.38 22.80
CA GLY A 130 -6.26 -4.81 22.63
C GLY A 130 -6.74 -5.41 21.30
N VAL A 131 -6.83 -4.58 20.23
CA VAL A 131 -7.20 -5.03 18.89
C VAL A 131 -5.95 -5.21 18.02
N ASP A 132 -6.03 -6.07 17.01
CA ASP A 132 -4.92 -6.33 16.08
C ASP A 132 -4.51 -5.05 15.34
N GLN A 133 -3.32 -4.54 15.71
CA GLN A 133 -2.76 -3.31 15.12
C GLN A 133 -2.55 -3.40 13.62
N SER A 134 -2.10 -4.56 13.11
CA SER A 134 -1.86 -4.73 11.68
C SER A 134 -3.12 -4.77 10.87
N ALA A 135 -4.18 -5.39 11.38
CA ALA A 135 -5.49 -5.38 10.72
C ALA A 135 -6.03 -3.95 10.62
N VAL A 136 -5.97 -3.19 11.72
CA VAL A 136 -6.44 -1.79 11.76
C VAL A 136 -5.58 -0.89 10.87
N HIS A 137 -4.26 -1.03 10.93
CA HIS A 137 -3.33 -0.28 10.06
C HIS A 137 -3.60 -0.56 8.58
N THR A 138 -3.76 -1.83 8.21
CA THR A 138 -4.07 -2.24 6.84
C THR A 138 -5.41 -1.68 6.36
N ALA A 139 -6.46 -1.77 7.16
CA ALA A 139 -7.76 -1.20 6.83
C ALA A 139 -7.68 0.30 6.54
N ALA A 140 -6.95 1.03 7.39
CA ALA A 140 -6.75 2.47 7.23
C ALA A 140 -5.94 2.82 5.96
N LEU A 141 -4.88 2.07 5.64
CA LEU A 141 -4.14 2.23 4.37
C LEU A 141 -5.04 1.98 3.16
N LEU A 142 -5.85 0.93 3.20
CA LEU A 142 -6.75 0.55 2.11
C LEU A 142 -7.94 1.51 1.95
N SER A 143 -8.14 2.44 2.86
CA SER A 143 -9.22 3.44 2.76
C SER A 143 -9.11 4.33 1.52
N ARG A 144 -7.90 4.51 0.98
CA ARG A 144 -7.61 5.35 -0.19
C ARG A 144 -7.23 4.59 -1.45
N VAL A 145 -7.36 3.27 -1.45
CA VAL A 145 -6.93 2.45 -2.58
C VAL A 145 -7.77 2.69 -3.85
N GLY A 146 -9.02 3.06 -3.67
CA GLY A 146 -9.90 3.40 -4.80
C GLY A 146 -9.45 4.65 -5.55
N GLU A 147 -9.02 5.68 -4.83
CA GLU A 147 -8.45 6.89 -5.43
C GLU A 147 -7.18 6.57 -6.22
N LEU A 148 -6.30 5.74 -5.67
CA LEU A 148 -5.08 5.29 -6.37
C LEU A 148 -5.42 4.56 -7.67
N ALA A 149 -6.42 3.68 -7.65
CA ALA A 149 -6.85 2.95 -8.85
C ALA A 149 -7.43 3.90 -9.91
N VAL A 150 -8.24 4.88 -9.52
CA VAL A 150 -8.77 5.90 -10.44
C VAL A 150 -7.64 6.69 -11.09
N LEU A 151 -6.66 7.16 -10.32
CA LEU A 151 -5.50 7.87 -10.85
C LEU A 151 -4.70 7.04 -11.86
N LYS A 152 -4.54 5.73 -11.59
CA LYS A 152 -3.91 4.82 -12.55
C LYS A 152 -4.67 4.77 -13.87
N VAL A 153 -6.01 4.67 -13.84
CA VAL A 153 -6.82 4.62 -15.06
C VAL A 153 -6.76 5.96 -15.81
N MET A 154 -6.72 7.08 -15.13
CA MET A 154 -6.49 8.39 -15.74
C MET A 154 -5.15 8.47 -16.43
N GLN A 155 -4.09 7.94 -15.81
CA GLN A 155 -2.78 7.83 -16.44
C GLN A 155 -2.84 6.98 -17.72
N GLN A 156 -3.55 5.87 -17.72
CA GLN A 156 -3.74 5.05 -18.92
C GLN A 156 -4.48 5.80 -20.04
N CYS A 157 -5.42 6.68 -19.69
CA CYS A 157 -6.08 7.55 -20.65
C CYS A 157 -5.08 8.50 -21.32
N LEU A 158 -4.24 9.15 -20.52
CA LEU A 158 -3.17 10.06 -21.00
C LEU A 158 -2.13 9.32 -21.85
N ASP A 159 -1.73 8.11 -21.45
CA ASP A 159 -0.78 7.27 -22.18
C ASP A 159 -1.30 6.87 -23.59
N ARG A 160 -2.63 6.78 -23.73
CA ARG A 160 -3.32 6.54 -25.01
C ARG A 160 -3.61 7.83 -25.78
N LYS A 161 -2.90 8.93 -25.49
CA LYS A 161 -3.08 10.26 -26.08
C LYS A 161 -4.47 10.88 -25.82
N GLY A 162 -5.17 10.42 -24.79
CA GLY A 162 -6.36 11.11 -24.27
C GLY A 162 -5.99 12.38 -23.53
N VAL A 163 -7.00 13.18 -23.22
CA VAL A 163 -6.87 14.40 -22.43
C VAL A 163 -7.63 14.22 -21.14
N VAL A 164 -7.06 14.67 -20.03
CA VAL A 164 -7.70 14.69 -18.71
C VAL A 164 -7.47 16.05 -18.09
N SER A 165 -8.55 16.82 -17.91
CA SER A 165 -8.51 18.13 -17.25
C SER A 165 -8.46 17.97 -15.72
N ASP A 166 -8.12 19.06 -15.02
CA ASP A 166 -8.11 19.07 -13.56
C ASP A 166 -9.52 18.83 -12.99
N GLU A 167 -10.55 19.40 -13.63
CA GLU A 167 -11.95 19.17 -13.26
C GLU A 167 -12.32 17.67 -13.42
N GLN A 168 -11.92 17.05 -14.53
CA GLN A 168 -12.14 15.62 -14.76
C GLN A 168 -11.41 14.73 -13.76
N ILE A 169 -10.26 15.16 -13.23
CA ILE A 169 -9.57 14.46 -12.16
C ILE A 169 -10.42 14.46 -10.88
N GLU A 170 -10.90 15.63 -10.46
CA GLU A 170 -11.70 15.76 -9.25
C GLU A 170 -13.05 15.01 -9.37
N ASP A 171 -13.75 15.20 -10.47
CA ASP A 171 -15.03 14.53 -10.71
C ASP A 171 -14.89 13.00 -10.81
N GLY A 172 -13.85 12.53 -11.49
CA GLY A 172 -13.58 11.10 -11.60
C GLY A 172 -13.21 10.47 -10.26
N LEU A 173 -12.42 11.13 -9.44
CA LEU A 173 -12.11 10.67 -8.08
C LEU A 173 -13.39 10.59 -7.23
N LYS A 174 -14.22 11.65 -7.26
CA LYS A 174 -15.46 11.70 -6.50
C LYS A 174 -16.47 10.63 -6.94
N ALA A 175 -16.60 10.42 -8.25
CA ALA A 175 -17.58 9.49 -8.81
C ALA A 175 -17.18 8.01 -8.69
N TRP A 176 -15.89 7.69 -8.78
CA TRP A 176 -15.43 6.32 -9.01
C TRP A 176 -14.58 5.72 -7.88
N ALA A 177 -13.97 6.53 -7.01
CA ALA A 177 -13.04 5.98 -6.01
C ALA A 177 -13.67 4.90 -5.13
N GLN A 178 -14.91 5.10 -4.69
CA GLN A 178 -15.59 4.10 -3.86
C GLN A 178 -15.81 2.78 -4.61
N ASN A 179 -16.25 2.83 -5.88
CA ASN A 179 -16.49 1.65 -6.69
C ASN A 179 -15.19 0.86 -6.94
N TYR A 180 -14.11 1.56 -7.27
CA TYR A 180 -12.80 0.95 -7.44
C TYR A 180 -12.25 0.38 -6.13
N GLY A 181 -12.41 1.08 -5.01
CA GLY A 181 -12.02 0.60 -3.70
C GLY A 181 -12.73 -0.69 -3.31
N ASN A 182 -14.04 -0.73 -3.47
CA ASN A 182 -14.85 -1.91 -3.21
C ASN A 182 -14.44 -3.09 -4.11
N ARG A 183 -14.22 -2.83 -5.40
CA ARG A 183 -13.80 -3.86 -6.36
C ARG A 183 -12.44 -4.45 -5.98
N LEU A 184 -11.45 -3.63 -5.63
CA LEU A 184 -10.13 -4.08 -5.19
C LEU A 184 -10.19 -4.91 -3.92
N LYS A 185 -10.96 -4.48 -2.93
CA LYS A 185 -11.13 -5.21 -1.68
C LYS A 185 -11.74 -6.61 -1.90
N VAL A 186 -12.68 -6.74 -2.83
CA VAL A 186 -13.25 -8.04 -3.25
C VAL A 186 -12.21 -8.86 -4.03
N GLN A 187 -11.52 -8.25 -4.98
CA GLN A 187 -10.49 -8.90 -5.79
C GLN A 187 -9.37 -9.50 -4.93
N TRP A 188 -8.97 -8.81 -3.86
CA TRP A 188 -7.96 -9.27 -2.92
C TRP A 188 -8.50 -10.21 -1.83
N HIS A 189 -9.74 -10.62 -1.91
CA HIS A 189 -10.40 -11.52 -0.93
C HIS A 189 -10.29 -11.05 0.52
N LEU A 190 -10.34 -9.73 0.75
CA LEU A 190 -10.28 -9.20 2.10
C LEU A 190 -11.42 -9.74 2.97
N PRO A 191 -11.17 -10.02 4.26
CA PRO A 191 -12.23 -10.33 5.23
C PRO A 191 -13.27 -9.22 5.25
N LEU A 192 -14.53 -9.56 5.54
CA LEU A 192 -15.64 -8.59 5.57
C LEU A 192 -15.34 -7.38 6.46
N GLN A 193 -14.69 -7.63 7.61
CA GLN A 193 -14.29 -6.59 8.56
C GLN A 193 -13.32 -5.54 7.99
N LEU A 194 -12.60 -5.87 6.93
CA LEU A 194 -11.67 -4.95 6.24
C LEU A 194 -12.25 -4.35 4.95
N ARG A 195 -13.49 -4.71 4.58
CA ARG A 195 -14.16 -4.17 3.39
C ARG A 195 -14.97 -2.91 3.67
N GLU A 196 -15.41 -2.74 4.90
CA GLU A 196 -16.13 -1.57 5.38
C GLU A 196 -15.14 -0.52 5.88
#